data_b0821fe10e2e7a226ecc127af2606573
#
_entry.id   b0821fe10e2e7a226ecc127af2606573
#
_cell.length_a   1.000
_cell.length_b   1.000
_cell.length_c   1.000
_cell.angle_alpha   90.00
_cell.angle_beta   90.00
_cell.angle_gamma   90.00
#
_symmetry.space_group_name_H-M   'P 1'
#
loop_
_entity.id
_entity.type
_entity.pdbx_description
1 polymer ?
#
loop_
_entity_poly.entity_id
_entity_poly.type
_entity_poly.pdbx_seq_one_letter_code
_entity_poly.pdbx_strand_id
1 'polypeptide(L)'
;MEEKPVPILLKVVALGDYAVGKTSCIRRYTDNTFREEYKSTIGTSFYVKSLDHTNPSGRNLRIRVVLWDLAGQPSYNELRQRYMDGAVIGLIIYDVSRPSSFMTIHDWFMKFVAVCPKASVVLLANKVDLKDRKVPVEAGKMLAEWLELKYFEVSAKTGENIEEIFSNLVFQRCEVKDA
;
A
#
# COMPACT_ATOMS: atom_id res chain seq x y z
N MET A 1 10.86 12.61 -34.60
CA MET A 1 10.87 11.54 -33.56
C MET A 1 10.18 12.13 -32.35
N GLU A 2 8.98 11.63 -32.03
CA GLU A 2 8.31 12.06 -30.79
C GLU A 2 9.15 11.56 -29.62
N GLU A 3 9.68 12.47 -28.81
CA GLU A 3 10.35 12.12 -27.56
C GLU A 3 9.32 11.40 -26.64
N LYS A 4 9.61 10.15 -26.33
CA LYS A 4 8.79 9.41 -25.38
C LYS A 4 8.88 10.14 -24.03
N PRO A 5 7.75 10.51 -23.42
CA PRO A 5 7.77 11.24 -22.15
C PRO A 5 8.51 10.44 -21.08
N VAL A 6 9.36 11.12 -20.32
CA VAL A 6 10.08 10.51 -19.18
C VAL A 6 9.04 10.07 -18.15
N PRO A 7 9.07 8.81 -17.69
CA PRO A 7 8.06 8.33 -16.76
C PRO A 7 8.17 9.01 -15.39
N ILE A 8 7.03 9.34 -14.81
CA ILE A 8 6.94 9.77 -13.41
C ILE A 8 7.21 8.56 -12.52
N LEU A 9 8.23 8.63 -11.68
CA LEU A 9 8.58 7.56 -10.75
C LEU A 9 7.91 7.81 -9.40
N LEU A 10 7.13 6.83 -8.92
CA LEU A 10 6.47 6.87 -7.62
C LEU A 10 6.90 5.68 -6.76
N LYS A 11 7.35 5.97 -5.55
CA LYS A 11 7.69 4.96 -4.55
C LYS A 11 6.51 4.76 -3.61
N VAL A 12 6.03 3.52 -3.54
CA VAL A 12 4.93 3.08 -2.65
C VAL A 12 5.48 2.05 -1.69
N VAL A 13 5.18 2.16 -0.40
CA VAL A 13 5.66 1.23 0.63
C VAL A 13 4.48 0.55 1.31
N ALA A 14 4.50 -0.78 1.39
CA ALA A 14 3.53 -1.56 2.13
C ALA A 14 4.05 -1.85 3.55
N LEU A 15 3.24 -1.53 4.55
CA LEU A 15 3.53 -1.58 5.98
C LEU A 15 2.48 -2.42 6.71
N GLY A 16 2.84 -2.93 7.86
CA GLY A 16 1.97 -3.76 8.69
C GLY A 16 2.68 -5.02 9.17
N ASP A 17 2.04 -5.75 10.06
CA ASP A 17 2.58 -6.95 10.67
C ASP A 17 2.86 -8.07 9.66
N TYR A 18 3.56 -9.11 10.13
CA TYR A 18 3.77 -10.32 9.32
C TYR A 18 2.42 -10.98 8.99
N ALA A 19 2.34 -11.65 7.86
CA ALA A 19 1.18 -12.41 7.38
C ALA A 19 -0.15 -11.62 7.22
N VAL A 20 -0.15 -10.27 7.24
CA VAL A 20 -1.36 -9.46 6.94
C VAL A 20 -1.70 -9.44 5.45
N GLY A 21 -0.79 -9.88 4.58
CA GLY A 21 -0.99 -9.97 3.14
C GLY A 21 -0.39 -8.83 2.32
N LYS A 22 0.63 -8.10 2.83
CA LYS A 22 1.33 -7.03 2.08
C LYS A 22 1.80 -7.51 0.71
N THR A 23 2.60 -8.56 0.68
CA THR A 23 3.10 -9.20 -0.54
C THR A 23 1.97 -9.65 -1.46
N SER A 24 0.90 -10.19 -0.89
CA SER A 24 -0.26 -10.69 -1.66
C SER A 24 -1.01 -9.53 -2.32
N CYS A 25 -1.22 -8.40 -1.62
CA CYS A 25 -1.83 -7.19 -2.19
C CYS A 25 -0.97 -6.64 -3.34
N ILE A 26 0.35 -6.54 -3.14
CA ILE A 26 1.27 -6.05 -4.17
C ILE A 26 1.23 -6.97 -5.40
N ARG A 27 1.35 -8.28 -5.23
CA ARG A 27 1.31 -9.23 -6.35
C ARG A 27 -0.04 -9.26 -7.06
N ARG A 28 -1.13 -9.13 -6.31
CA ARG A 28 -2.45 -8.98 -6.92
C ARG A 28 -2.51 -7.75 -7.81
N TYR A 29 -1.96 -6.63 -7.34
CA TYR A 29 -1.92 -5.39 -8.11
C TYR A 29 -0.96 -5.44 -9.31
N THR A 30 0.24 -6.03 -9.16
CA THR A 30 1.25 -6.04 -10.23
C THR A 30 1.03 -7.12 -11.27
N ASP A 31 0.75 -8.34 -10.83
CA ASP A 31 0.78 -9.53 -11.67
C ASP A 31 -0.58 -10.22 -11.76
N ASN A 32 -1.59 -9.68 -11.07
CA ASN A 32 -2.92 -10.28 -10.90
C ASN A 32 -2.87 -11.74 -10.38
N THR A 33 -1.88 -12.04 -9.51
CA THR A 33 -1.67 -13.38 -8.96
C THR A 33 -1.91 -13.43 -7.44
N PHE A 34 -2.32 -14.59 -6.95
CA PHE A 34 -2.44 -14.89 -5.54
C PHE A 34 -1.90 -16.30 -5.26
N ARG A 35 -1.17 -16.45 -4.17
CA ARG A 35 -0.68 -17.76 -3.70
C ARG A 35 -1.22 -18.02 -2.31
N GLU A 36 -1.87 -19.15 -2.11
CA GLU A 36 -2.39 -19.55 -0.80
C GLU A 36 -1.28 -19.93 0.17
N GLU A 37 -0.16 -20.49 -0.33
CA GLU A 37 0.98 -20.83 0.51
C GLU A 37 1.60 -19.56 1.09
N TYR A 38 1.59 -19.47 2.42
CA TYR A 38 2.31 -18.41 3.12
C TYR A 38 3.82 -18.68 3.05
N LYS A 39 4.54 -17.76 2.43
CA LYS A 39 6.00 -17.68 2.52
C LYS A 39 6.38 -16.37 3.20
N SER A 40 7.14 -16.49 4.29
CA SER A 40 7.63 -15.30 4.99
C SER A 40 8.52 -14.47 4.07
N THR A 41 8.26 -13.16 4.00
CA THR A 41 9.16 -12.23 3.30
C THR A 41 10.44 -12.06 4.11
N ILE A 42 11.58 -12.38 3.51
CA ILE A 42 12.90 -12.18 4.12
C ILE A 42 13.45 -10.84 3.60
N GLY A 43 13.65 -9.90 4.52
CA GLY A 43 14.18 -8.58 4.18
C GLY A 43 13.18 -7.69 3.43
N THR A 44 13.49 -7.37 2.18
CA THR A 44 12.70 -6.45 1.35
C THR A 44 12.63 -6.98 -0.08
N SER A 45 11.46 -6.87 -0.68
CA SER A 45 11.27 -7.10 -2.12
C SER A 45 10.65 -5.87 -2.76
N PHE A 46 10.91 -5.65 -4.05
CA PHE A 46 10.26 -4.59 -4.79
C PHE A 46 9.65 -5.13 -6.08
N TYR A 47 8.55 -4.50 -6.46
CA TYR A 47 7.77 -4.81 -7.66
C TYR A 47 7.58 -3.53 -8.47
N VAL A 48 7.47 -3.64 -9.77
CA VAL A 48 7.30 -2.48 -10.65
C VAL A 48 6.05 -2.67 -11.50
N LYS A 49 5.19 -1.63 -11.53
CA LYS A 49 4.05 -1.56 -12.45
C LYS A 49 4.16 -0.28 -13.26
N SER A 50 3.99 -0.38 -14.56
CA SER A 50 3.89 0.79 -15.45
C SER A 50 2.43 1.04 -15.76
N LEU A 51 2.01 2.32 -15.70
CA LEU A 51 0.66 2.78 -15.96
C LEU A 51 0.72 3.94 -16.94
N ASP A 52 -0.21 3.98 -17.86
CA ASP A 52 -0.48 5.14 -18.69
C ASP A 52 -1.79 5.79 -18.17
N HIS A 53 -1.77 7.10 -17.96
CA HIS A 53 -2.90 7.86 -17.42
C HIS A 53 -3.03 9.18 -18.16
N THR A 54 -4.26 9.56 -18.50
CA THR A 54 -4.55 10.90 -19.01
C THR A 54 -5.12 11.73 -17.87
N ASN A 55 -4.41 12.78 -17.47
CA ASN A 55 -4.88 13.66 -16.39
C ASN A 55 -6.08 14.53 -16.85
N PRO A 56 -6.79 15.19 -15.91
CA PRO A 56 -7.95 16.05 -16.25
C PRO A 56 -7.63 17.19 -17.23
N SER A 57 -6.37 17.61 -17.34
CA SER A 57 -5.93 18.61 -18.32
C SER A 57 -5.66 18.03 -19.72
N GLY A 58 -5.92 16.74 -19.94
CA GLY A 58 -5.73 16.05 -21.22
C GLY A 58 -4.28 15.62 -21.50
N ARG A 59 -3.36 15.74 -20.54
CA ARG A 59 -1.97 15.34 -20.71
C ARG A 59 -1.81 13.84 -20.44
N ASN A 60 -1.16 13.15 -21.37
CA ASN A 60 -0.80 11.75 -21.21
C ASN A 60 0.43 11.60 -20.32
N LEU A 61 0.29 10.89 -19.20
CA LEU A 61 1.32 10.61 -18.23
C LEU A 61 1.73 9.14 -18.33
N ARG A 62 3.02 8.89 -18.37
CA ARG A 62 3.57 7.55 -18.15
C ARG A 62 4.09 7.49 -16.72
N ILE A 63 3.56 6.54 -15.95
CA ILE A 63 3.86 6.42 -14.51
C ILE A 63 4.54 5.07 -14.30
N ARG A 64 5.65 5.07 -13.55
CA ARG A 64 6.29 3.86 -13.06
C ARG A 64 6.20 3.81 -11.55
N VAL A 65 5.40 2.88 -11.05
CA VAL A 65 5.20 2.65 -9.62
C VAL A 65 6.17 1.58 -9.15
N VAL A 66 6.99 1.90 -8.15
CA VAL A 66 7.86 0.95 -7.45
C VAL A 66 7.27 0.65 -6.09
N LEU A 67 6.74 -0.57 -5.92
CA LEU A 67 6.11 -1.03 -4.69
C LEU A 67 7.13 -1.81 -3.85
N TRP A 68 7.37 -1.33 -2.64
CA TRP A 68 8.31 -1.93 -1.69
C TRP A 68 7.54 -2.77 -0.67
N ASP A 69 7.80 -4.07 -0.68
CA ASP A 69 7.26 -5.04 0.27
C ASP A 69 8.24 -5.21 1.42
N LEU A 70 7.95 -4.63 2.55
CA LEU A 70 8.80 -4.70 3.74
C LEU A 70 8.38 -5.85 4.64
N ALA A 71 9.35 -6.66 5.08
CA ALA A 71 9.10 -7.71 6.07
C ALA A 71 8.48 -7.13 7.35
N GLY A 72 7.35 -7.71 7.78
CA GLY A 72 6.61 -7.26 8.98
C GLY A 72 7.23 -7.71 10.30
N GLN A 73 8.30 -8.51 10.27
CA GLN A 73 8.93 -9.06 11.48
C GLN A 73 9.76 -8.00 12.22
N PRO A 74 9.78 -7.99 13.58
CA PRO A 74 10.53 -7.00 14.38
C PRO A 74 12.04 -6.96 14.09
N SER A 75 12.64 -8.08 13.72
CA SER A 75 14.08 -8.21 13.42
C SER A 75 14.60 -7.27 12.30
N TYR A 76 13.70 -6.68 11.50
CA TYR A 76 14.07 -5.80 10.39
C TYR A 76 13.80 -4.30 10.66
N ASN A 77 13.60 -3.88 11.91
CA ASN A 77 13.20 -2.51 12.26
C ASN A 77 14.16 -1.44 11.75
N GLU A 78 15.47 -1.60 11.93
CA GLU A 78 16.48 -0.60 11.52
C GLU A 78 16.58 -0.47 10.00
N LEU A 79 16.49 -1.59 9.28
CA LEU A 79 16.54 -1.59 7.82
C LEU A 79 15.30 -0.95 7.20
N ARG A 80 14.14 -1.07 7.85
CA ARG A 80 12.88 -0.53 7.33
C ARG A 80 12.90 0.99 7.15
N GLN A 81 13.50 1.73 8.07
CA GLN A 81 13.57 3.20 7.96
C GLN A 81 14.26 3.62 6.66
N ARG A 82 15.36 2.98 6.31
CA ARG A 82 16.07 3.25 5.05
C ARG A 82 15.25 2.93 3.82
N TYR A 83 14.42 1.87 3.89
CA TYR A 83 13.57 1.47 2.79
C TYR A 83 12.27 2.30 2.69
N MET A 84 11.84 2.98 3.75
CA MET A 84 10.72 3.93 3.72
C MET A 84 11.11 5.25 3.06
N ASP A 85 12.35 5.69 3.21
CA ASP A 85 12.79 7.00 2.73
C ASP A 85 12.46 7.23 1.26
N GLY A 86 11.98 8.44 0.94
CA GLY A 86 11.55 8.83 -0.40
C GLY A 86 10.20 8.22 -0.85
N ALA A 87 9.48 7.51 0.02
CA ALA A 87 8.14 7.04 -0.31
C ALA A 87 7.16 8.22 -0.38
N VAL A 88 6.28 8.17 -1.38
CA VAL A 88 5.22 9.17 -1.58
C VAL A 88 3.84 8.65 -1.22
N ILE A 89 3.69 7.32 -1.07
CA ILE A 89 2.48 6.63 -0.61
C ILE A 89 2.88 5.54 0.38
N GLY A 90 2.22 5.50 1.55
CA GLY A 90 2.28 4.43 2.54
C GLY A 90 0.96 3.66 2.58
N LEU A 91 1.03 2.33 2.42
CA LEU A 91 -0.11 1.43 2.53
C LEU A 91 0.01 0.68 3.86
N ILE A 92 -0.76 1.06 4.89
CA ILE A 92 -0.79 0.34 6.16
C ILE A 92 -1.86 -0.74 6.06
N ILE A 93 -1.45 -2.00 6.15
CA ILE A 93 -2.29 -3.16 5.90
C ILE A 93 -2.45 -3.97 7.17
N TYR A 94 -3.69 -4.31 7.53
CA TYR A 94 -4.00 -5.25 8.59
C TYR A 94 -4.91 -6.38 8.10
N ASP A 95 -4.99 -7.45 8.88
CA ASP A 95 -5.82 -8.62 8.63
C ASP A 95 -7.10 -8.54 9.46
N VAL A 96 -8.26 -8.47 8.81
CA VAL A 96 -9.57 -8.33 9.50
C VAL A 96 -9.91 -9.49 10.43
N SER A 97 -9.27 -10.66 10.26
CA SER A 97 -9.45 -11.83 11.13
C SER A 97 -8.49 -11.84 12.33
N ARG A 98 -7.51 -10.91 12.38
CA ARG A 98 -6.44 -10.91 13.39
C ARG A 98 -6.34 -9.57 14.13
N PRO A 99 -7.01 -9.42 15.29
CA PRO A 99 -7.01 -8.18 16.08
C PRO A 99 -5.62 -7.68 16.47
N SER A 100 -4.65 -8.58 16.70
CA SER A 100 -3.27 -8.16 17.02
C SER A 100 -2.64 -7.29 15.93
N SER A 101 -2.93 -7.57 14.65
CA SER A 101 -2.44 -6.76 13.53
C SER A 101 -3.12 -5.39 13.42
N PHE A 102 -4.32 -5.26 13.95
CA PHE A 102 -5.04 -3.99 14.04
C PHE A 102 -4.47 -3.11 15.16
N MET A 103 -4.10 -3.68 16.30
CA MET A 103 -3.54 -2.96 17.45
C MET A 103 -2.20 -2.29 17.16
N THR A 104 -1.46 -2.75 16.16
CA THR A 104 -0.14 -2.20 15.79
C THR A 104 -0.19 -1.11 14.72
N ILE A 105 -1.37 -0.78 14.18
CA ILE A 105 -1.53 0.20 13.08
C ILE A 105 -0.95 1.57 13.46
N HIS A 106 -1.26 2.06 14.65
CA HIS A 106 -0.75 3.35 15.13
C HIS A 106 0.78 3.39 15.13
N ASP A 107 1.45 2.34 15.58
CA ASP A 107 2.90 2.26 15.61
C ASP A 107 3.50 2.25 14.19
N TRP A 108 2.86 1.55 13.26
CA TRP A 108 3.26 1.57 11.84
C TRP A 108 3.11 2.96 11.24
N PHE A 109 2.00 3.63 11.52
CA PHE A 109 1.73 4.99 11.07
C PHE A 109 2.79 5.96 11.58
N MET A 110 3.04 5.99 12.91
CA MET A 110 4.00 6.90 13.52
C MET A 110 5.42 6.69 12.98
N LYS A 111 5.84 5.45 12.81
CA LYS A 111 7.16 5.12 12.22
C LYS A 111 7.28 5.60 10.78
N PHE A 112 6.21 5.49 10.00
CA PHE A 112 6.22 5.90 8.60
C PHE A 112 6.22 7.43 8.44
N VAL A 113 5.34 8.15 9.14
CA VAL A 113 5.27 9.61 9.03
C VAL A 113 6.50 10.32 9.59
N ALA A 114 7.20 9.70 10.55
CA ALA A 114 8.47 10.21 11.04
C ALA A 114 9.56 10.24 9.95
N VAL A 115 9.50 9.32 8.98
CA VAL A 115 10.45 9.25 7.86
C VAL A 115 9.93 9.99 6.63
N CYS A 116 8.63 9.88 6.36
CA CYS A 116 7.97 10.39 5.16
C CYS A 116 6.78 11.32 5.50
N PRO A 117 7.01 12.49 6.13
CA PRO A 117 5.94 13.36 6.63
C PRO A 117 5.02 13.95 5.54
N LYS A 118 5.46 13.94 4.27
CA LYS A 118 4.70 14.47 3.13
C LYS A 118 4.05 13.38 2.28
N ALA A 119 4.17 12.12 2.68
CA ALA A 119 3.58 11.00 1.96
C ALA A 119 2.07 10.92 2.25
N SER A 120 1.31 10.49 1.24
CA SER A 120 -0.08 10.08 1.46
C SER A 120 -0.11 8.73 2.15
N VAL A 121 -0.91 8.57 3.20
CA VAL A 121 -1.05 7.30 3.93
C VAL A 121 -2.48 6.82 3.84
N VAL A 122 -2.67 5.52 3.65
CA VAL A 122 -4.00 4.89 3.65
C VAL A 122 -4.00 3.65 4.52
N LEU A 123 -5.16 3.35 5.10
CA LEU A 123 -5.40 2.15 5.89
C LEU A 123 -6.18 1.13 5.07
N LEU A 124 -5.60 -0.07 4.89
CA LEU A 124 -6.20 -1.17 4.14
C LEU A 124 -6.57 -2.32 5.08
N ALA A 125 -7.87 -2.61 5.18
CA ALA A 125 -8.41 -3.80 5.83
C ALA A 125 -8.38 -4.96 4.83
N ASN A 126 -7.42 -5.88 4.97
CA ASN A 126 -7.27 -6.99 4.04
C ASN A 126 -7.94 -8.27 4.55
N LYS A 127 -8.19 -9.19 3.61
CA LYS A 127 -8.82 -10.50 3.79
C LYS A 127 -10.31 -10.42 4.11
N VAL A 128 -11.00 -9.43 3.52
CA VAL A 128 -12.45 -9.25 3.72
C VAL A 128 -13.30 -10.41 3.17
N ASP A 129 -12.71 -11.27 2.35
CA ASP A 129 -13.28 -12.53 1.87
C ASP A 129 -13.46 -13.59 2.97
N LEU A 130 -12.78 -13.44 4.12
CA LEU A 130 -12.89 -14.36 5.24
C LEU A 130 -14.21 -14.16 6.02
N LYS A 131 -14.86 -15.28 6.35
CA LYS A 131 -16.13 -15.26 7.12
C LYS A 131 -15.93 -14.99 8.61
N ASP A 132 -14.73 -15.24 9.14
CA ASP A 132 -14.39 -15.11 10.56
C ASP A 132 -13.74 -13.75 10.89
N ARG A 133 -14.28 -12.67 10.30
CA ARG A 133 -13.87 -11.29 10.65
C ARG A 133 -13.97 -11.09 12.17
N LYS A 134 -12.90 -10.56 12.76
CA LYS A 134 -12.81 -10.23 14.20
C LYS A 134 -12.65 -8.74 14.47
N VAL A 135 -12.17 -8.00 13.47
CA VAL A 135 -12.07 -6.52 13.54
C VAL A 135 -13.29 -5.93 12.82
N PRO A 136 -14.23 -5.30 13.53
CA PRO A 136 -15.40 -4.66 12.91
C PRO A 136 -14.99 -3.57 11.91
N VAL A 137 -15.80 -3.36 10.88
CA VAL A 137 -15.60 -2.28 9.88
C VAL A 137 -15.54 -0.93 10.56
N GLU A 138 -16.43 -0.71 11.53
CA GLU A 138 -16.56 0.54 12.29
C GLU A 138 -15.26 0.87 13.05
N ALA A 139 -14.62 -0.14 13.64
CA ALA A 139 -13.33 0.05 14.34
C ALA A 139 -12.24 0.52 13.36
N GLY A 140 -12.19 -0.08 12.16
CA GLY A 140 -11.25 0.35 11.11
C GLY A 140 -11.49 1.78 10.65
N LYS A 141 -12.75 2.15 10.42
CA LYS A 141 -13.15 3.51 10.03
C LYS A 141 -12.83 4.54 11.11
N MET A 142 -13.18 4.25 12.37
CA MET A 142 -12.89 5.15 13.50
C MET A 142 -11.39 5.39 13.69
N LEU A 143 -10.57 4.34 13.57
CA LEU A 143 -9.12 4.50 13.67
C LEU A 143 -8.56 5.31 12.49
N ALA A 144 -9.05 5.08 11.28
CA ALA A 144 -8.65 5.85 10.12
C ALA A 144 -9.03 7.32 10.25
N GLU A 145 -10.24 7.62 10.72
CA GLU A 145 -10.69 8.99 10.99
C GLU A 145 -9.82 9.68 12.06
N TRP A 146 -9.51 8.99 13.15
CA TRP A 146 -8.63 9.51 14.20
C TRP A 146 -7.21 9.82 13.71
N LEU A 147 -6.69 9.01 12.75
CA LEU A 147 -5.37 9.20 12.14
C LEU A 147 -5.42 10.09 10.88
N GLU A 148 -6.58 10.62 10.51
CA GLU A 148 -6.81 11.39 9.27
C GLU A 148 -6.42 10.63 8.00
N LEU A 149 -6.71 9.31 7.97
CA LEU A 149 -6.40 8.42 6.87
C LEU A 149 -7.65 8.06 6.06
N LYS A 150 -7.47 7.77 4.77
CA LYS A 150 -8.50 7.08 3.99
C LYS A 150 -8.53 5.60 4.37
N TYR A 151 -9.73 5.04 4.53
CA TYR A 151 -9.97 3.64 4.85
C TYR A 151 -10.53 2.89 3.66
N PHE A 152 -9.98 1.71 3.39
CA PHE A 152 -10.49 0.83 2.34
C PHE A 152 -10.49 -0.62 2.80
N GLU A 153 -11.47 -1.38 2.32
CA GLU A 153 -11.57 -2.82 2.47
C GLU A 153 -11.10 -3.51 1.18
N VAL A 154 -10.25 -4.52 1.31
CA VAL A 154 -9.64 -5.22 0.18
C VAL A 154 -9.55 -6.72 0.42
N SER A 155 -9.51 -7.48 -0.67
CA SER A 155 -9.11 -8.89 -0.63
C SER A 155 -8.01 -9.16 -1.65
N ALA A 156 -6.82 -9.46 -1.19
CA ALA A 156 -5.76 -9.93 -2.08
C ALA A 156 -6.09 -11.27 -2.72
N LYS A 157 -6.92 -12.10 -2.08
CA LYS A 157 -7.33 -13.41 -2.59
C LYS A 157 -8.28 -13.27 -3.78
N THR A 158 -9.35 -12.52 -3.63
CA THR A 158 -10.36 -12.33 -4.70
C THR A 158 -9.98 -11.24 -5.70
N GLY A 159 -9.11 -10.30 -5.30
CA GLY A 159 -8.77 -9.09 -6.06
C GLY A 159 -9.68 -7.90 -5.75
N GLU A 160 -10.67 -8.08 -4.87
CA GLU A 160 -11.64 -7.05 -4.52
C GLU A 160 -10.96 -5.75 -4.11
N ASN A 161 -11.32 -4.66 -4.81
CA ASN A 161 -10.88 -3.29 -4.62
C ASN A 161 -9.35 -3.03 -4.78
N ILE A 162 -8.52 -4.04 -5.08
CA ILE A 162 -7.04 -3.87 -5.16
C ILE A 162 -6.65 -2.97 -6.34
N GLU A 163 -7.07 -3.31 -7.57
CA GLU A 163 -6.65 -2.56 -8.77
C GLU A 163 -7.14 -1.12 -8.72
N GLU A 164 -8.41 -0.93 -8.37
CA GLU A 164 -9.05 0.40 -8.32
C GLU A 164 -8.38 1.31 -7.30
N ILE A 165 -8.23 0.84 -6.05
CA ILE A 165 -7.69 1.67 -4.95
C ILE A 165 -6.22 2.03 -5.23
N PHE A 166 -5.39 1.05 -5.60
CA PHE A 166 -3.97 1.30 -5.83
C PHE A 166 -3.76 2.26 -7.02
N SER A 167 -4.50 2.07 -8.12
CA SER A 167 -4.39 2.95 -9.29
C SER A 167 -4.88 4.36 -8.98
N ASN A 168 -6.01 4.51 -8.28
CA ASN A 168 -6.53 5.82 -7.89
C ASN A 168 -5.57 6.59 -6.97
N LEU A 169 -4.92 5.92 -6.02
CA LEU A 169 -3.91 6.54 -5.15
C LEU A 169 -2.72 7.06 -5.96
N VAL A 170 -2.27 6.28 -6.94
CA VAL A 170 -1.17 6.64 -7.83
C VAL A 170 -1.54 7.86 -8.69
N PHE A 171 -2.73 7.86 -9.30
CA PHE A 171 -3.20 8.96 -10.16
C PHE A 171 -3.38 10.26 -9.38
N GLN A 172 -4.04 10.22 -8.22
CA GLN A 172 -4.18 11.38 -7.34
C GLN A 172 -2.81 11.97 -6.95
N ARG A 173 -1.81 11.13 -6.71
CA ARG A 173 -0.46 11.60 -6.36
C ARG A 173 0.27 12.27 -7.52
N CYS A 174 -0.01 11.86 -8.75
CA CYS A 174 0.54 12.50 -9.95
C CYS A 174 -0.09 13.89 -10.20
N GLU A 175 -1.39 14.03 -9.97
CA GLU A 175 -2.12 15.29 -10.17
C GLU A 175 -1.65 16.40 -9.22
N VAL A 176 -1.29 16.06 -7.98
CA VAL A 176 -0.77 17.04 -6.98
C VAL A 176 0.61 17.60 -7.37
N LYS A 177 1.38 16.91 -8.21
CA LYS A 177 2.70 17.40 -8.66
C LYS A 177 2.64 18.37 -9.83
N ASP A 178 1.51 18.42 -10.54
CA ASP A 178 1.31 19.29 -11.69
C ASP A 178 0.60 20.62 -11.32
N ALA A 179 0.22 20.81 -10.05
CA ALA A 179 -0.35 22.02 -9.48
C ALA A 179 0.72 22.82 -8.70
#